data_09cf4227ba6a979b72238e16bcdd6c72
#
_entry.id   09cf4227ba6a979b72238e16bcdd6c72
#
_cell.length_a   1.000
_cell.length_b   1.000
_cell.length_c   1.000
_cell.angle_alpha   90.00
_cell.angle_beta   90.00
_cell.angle_gamma   90.00
#
_symmetry.space_group_name_H-M   'P 1'
#
loop_
_entity.id
_entity.type
_entity.pdbx_description
1 polymer ?
#
loop_
_entity_poly.entity_id
_entity_poly.type
_entity_poly.pdbx_seq_one_letter_code
_entity_poly.pdbx_strand_id
1 'polypeptide(L)'
;MSSEALASVCASRVVFSGALEGEDVKKKAERLARSGRRNAGGSFTKVRRLPKRGAYDPETIYSVLDAALYCHVAHIIEKRPVATPTLHWRHGNQLYWHGSAASRMLKANSTGAAVCLTATLVDGFVLARSGFNHSMNYRSAMCFGHPKEITDNAAKAVALEHFLERWFPGRWATLRPPTRKELAATRVLTMPIDEASAKIRTGGPHDPEKDVDWPVWAGVVPLHLEVRAPVPAEDYRATAAAPALPRI
;
A
#
# COMPACT_ATOMS: atom_id res chain seq x y z
N MET A 1 47.80 -19.13 -11.65
CA MET A 1 47.30 -19.99 -10.57
C MET A 1 46.03 -19.33 -10.08
N SER A 2 45.08 -19.61 -10.75
CA SER A 2 43.79 -20.37 -10.71
C SER A 2 42.82 -19.81 -9.71
N SER A 3 41.88 -19.10 -10.25
CA SER A 3 40.57 -18.68 -9.83
C SER A 3 39.68 -19.91 -9.60
N GLU A 4 39.64 -20.47 -8.38
CA GLU A 4 38.70 -21.52 -8.00
C GLU A 4 38.80 -21.75 -6.49
N ALA A 5 38.16 -20.90 -5.67
CA ALA A 5 37.86 -21.18 -4.26
C ALA A 5 37.03 -20.07 -3.59
N LEU A 6 35.81 -19.81 -4.04
CA LEU A 6 34.82 -19.03 -3.28
C LEU A 6 33.39 -19.30 -3.82
N ALA A 7 33.03 -20.58 -3.86
CA ALA A 7 31.67 -21.00 -4.15
C ALA A 7 31.31 -22.23 -3.33
N SER A 8 31.17 -22.09 -2.02
CA SER A 8 30.51 -23.12 -1.19
C SER A 8 30.35 -22.58 0.22
N VAL A 9 29.29 -21.90 0.50
CA VAL A 9 28.56 -21.86 1.79
C VAL A 9 27.32 -21.00 1.58
N CYS A 10 26.21 -21.59 1.45
CA CYS A 10 24.88 -21.25 1.95
C CYS A 10 23.77 -21.79 1.02
N ALA A 11 23.64 -23.10 1.02
CA ALA A 11 22.41 -23.73 0.53
C ALA A 11 21.85 -24.61 1.64
N SER A 12 21.28 -24.00 2.69
CA SER A 12 20.39 -24.71 3.60
C SER A 12 19.00 -24.75 2.98
N ARG A 13 18.79 -25.77 2.14
CA ARG A 13 17.48 -26.17 1.66
C ARG A 13 16.64 -26.64 2.84
N VAL A 14 15.66 -25.84 3.24
CA VAL A 14 14.51 -26.37 3.97
C VAL A 14 13.66 -27.14 2.96
N VAL A 15 13.76 -28.44 3.01
CA VAL A 15 12.93 -29.37 2.23
C VAL A 15 11.55 -29.36 2.87
N PHE A 16 10.61 -28.60 2.30
CA PHE A 16 9.18 -28.84 2.51
C PHE A 16 8.79 -30.03 1.65
N SER A 17 8.74 -31.20 2.28
CA SER A 17 8.09 -32.39 1.75
C SER A 17 6.57 -32.15 1.73
N GLY A 18 6.04 -32.00 0.54
CA GLY A 18 4.61 -31.90 0.27
C GLY A 18 4.44 -31.59 -1.21
N ALA A 19 4.55 -32.63 -2.06
CA ALA A 19 4.17 -32.55 -3.46
C ALA A 19 2.66 -32.28 -3.53
N LEU A 20 2.27 -31.01 -3.74
CA LEU A 20 0.94 -30.66 -4.19
C LEU A 20 0.87 -30.99 -5.67
N GLU A 21 0.02 -31.93 -6.01
CA GLU A 21 -0.22 -32.39 -7.38
C GLU A 21 -0.60 -31.21 -8.27
N GLY A 22 -0.21 -31.25 -9.57
CA GLY A 22 -0.35 -30.14 -10.54
C GLY A 22 -1.77 -29.62 -10.75
N GLU A 23 -2.79 -30.33 -10.27
CA GLU A 23 -4.19 -29.95 -10.29
C GLU A 23 -4.53 -28.88 -9.24
N ASP A 24 -3.91 -28.88 -8.09
CA ASP A 24 -4.10 -27.86 -7.05
C ASP A 24 -3.42 -26.53 -7.40
N VAL A 25 -2.27 -26.57 -8.08
CA VAL A 25 -1.60 -25.38 -8.60
C VAL A 25 -2.45 -24.74 -9.70
N LYS A 26 -3.07 -25.55 -10.56
CA LYS A 26 -3.96 -25.08 -11.64
C LYS A 26 -5.26 -24.50 -11.08
N LYS A 27 -5.88 -25.15 -10.11
CA LYS A 27 -7.07 -24.66 -9.39
C LYS A 27 -6.78 -23.37 -8.62
N LYS A 28 -5.59 -23.23 -8.04
CA LYS A 28 -5.14 -22.01 -7.33
C LYS A 28 -4.88 -20.87 -8.31
N ALA A 29 -4.26 -21.14 -9.47
CA ALA A 29 -4.07 -20.18 -10.54
C ALA A 29 -5.41 -19.73 -11.17
N GLU A 30 -6.33 -20.65 -11.40
CA GLU A 30 -7.68 -20.33 -11.87
C GLU A 30 -8.51 -19.56 -10.85
N ARG A 31 -8.33 -19.84 -9.56
CA ARG A 31 -8.94 -19.08 -8.46
C ARG A 31 -8.38 -17.67 -8.33
N LEU A 32 -7.07 -17.48 -8.57
CA LEU A 32 -6.42 -16.17 -8.67
C LEU A 32 -6.88 -15.40 -9.91
N ALA A 33 -7.01 -16.08 -11.06
CA ALA A 33 -7.54 -15.47 -12.28
C ALA A 33 -9.04 -15.11 -12.16
N ARG A 34 -9.84 -15.89 -11.41
CA ARG A 34 -11.23 -15.56 -11.08
C ARG A 34 -11.35 -14.44 -10.04
N SER A 35 -10.36 -14.27 -9.15
CA SER A 35 -10.27 -13.14 -8.21
C SER A 35 -10.07 -11.81 -8.96
N GLY A 36 -9.21 -11.80 -9.99
CA GLY A 36 -9.05 -10.63 -10.85
C GLY A 36 -10.31 -10.20 -11.62
N ARG A 37 -11.24 -11.14 -11.88
CA ARG A 37 -12.55 -10.83 -12.48
C ARG A 37 -13.58 -10.27 -11.50
N ARG A 38 -13.43 -10.49 -10.18
CA ARG A 38 -14.33 -9.95 -9.14
C ARG A 38 -14.14 -8.46 -8.89
N ASN A 39 -12.99 -7.89 -9.22
CA ASN A 39 -12.74 -6.45 -9.17
C ASN A 39 -13.52 -5.66 -10.23
N ALA A 40 -14.07 -6.30 -11.26
CA ALA A 40 -14.85 -5.66 -12.31
C ALA A 40 -16.25 -5.25 -11.81
N GLY A 41 -16.33 -4.29 -10.87
CA GLY A 41 -17.55 -3.52 -10.71
C GLY A 41 -18.60 -4.06 -9.76
N GLY A 42 -18.24 -4.47 -8.55
CA GLY A 42 -19.17 -4.48 -7.41
C GLY A 42 -19.85 -3.10 -7.26
N SER A 43 -21.01 -3.03 -6.64
CA SER A 43 -21.78 -1.77 -6.57
C SER A 43 -21.02 -0.63 -5.89
N PHE A 44 -20.09 -0.93 -4.98
CA PHE A 44 -19.26 0.04 -4.25
C PHE A 44 -18.00 0.44 -4.99
N THR A 45 -17.35 -0.46 -5.73
CA THR A 45 -16.08 -0.17 -6.42
C THR A 45 -16.27 0.56 -7.74
N LYS A 46 -17.47 0.52 -8.34
CA LYS A 46 -17.71 1.13 -9.64
C LYS A 46 -17.56 2.66 -9.61
N VAL A 47 -16.60 3.19 -10.36
CA VAL A 47 -16.41 4.64 -10.55
C VAL A 47 -17.53 5.18 -11.42
N ARG A 48 -18.54 5.82 -10.82
CA ARG A 48 -19.74 6.32 -11.52
C ARG A 48 -19.49 7.67 -12.20
N ARG A 49 -18.83 8.63 -11.50
CA ARG A 49 -18.49 9.93 -12.07
C ARG A 49 -17.14 9.84 -12.78
N LEU A 50 -17.10 10.24 -14.05
CA LEU A 50 -15.93 10.15 -14.93
C LEU A 50 -15.38 8.71 -15.00
N PRO A 51 -16.17 7.75 -15.47
CA PRO A 51 -15.83 6.33 -15.44
C PRO A 51 -14.55 6.00 -16.20
N LYS A 52 -14.18 6.81 -17.20
CA LYS A 52 -12.92 6.66 -17.95
C LYS A 52 -11.66 6.84 -17.10
N ARG A 53 -11.78 7.39 -15.88
CA ARG A 53 -10.68 7.53 -14.91
C ARG A 53 -10.58 6.33 -13.97
N GLY A 54 -11.55 5.44 -13.97
CA GLY A 54 -11.56 4.24 -13.14
C GLY A 54 -10.73 3.12 -13.76
N ALA A 55 -9.95 2.44 -12.91
CA ALA A 55 -9.23 1.22 -13.24
C ALA A 55 -9.56 0.14 -12.20
N TYR A 56 -9.65 -1.11 -12.66
CA TYR A 56 -10.09 -2.25 -11.84
C TYR A 56 -9.12 -3.43 -11.92
N ASP A 57 -8.08 -3.30 -12.75
CA ASP A 57 -7.03 -4.29 -12.86
C ASP A 57 -6.13 -4.24 -11.62
N PRO A 58 -5.67 -5.41 -11.13
CA PRO A 58 -4.85 -5.50 -9.93
C PRO A 58 -3.54 -4.70 -10.04
N GLU A 59 -2.92 -4.68 -11.22
CA GLU A 59 -1.64 -4.02 -11.43
C GLU A 59 -1.74 -2.51 -11.16
N THR A 60 -2.74 -1.84 -11.73
CA THR A 60 -2.99 -0.43 -11.49
C THR A 60 -3.34 -0.15 -10.02
N ILE A 61 -4.19 -0.97 -9.39
CA ILE A 61 -4.54 -0.83 -7.98
C ILE A 61 -3.30 -0.99 -7.11
N TYR A 62 -2.48 -2.02 -7.36
CA TYR A 62 -1.27 -2.30 -6.59
C TYR A 62 -0.24 -1.17 -6.75
N SER A 63 -0.07 -0.63 -7.96
CA SER A 63 0.86 0.47 -8.18
C SER A 63 0.52 1.71 -7.34
N VAL A 64 -0.77 2.03 -7.17
CA VAL A 64 -1.21 3.13 -6.32
C VAL A 64 -0.97 2.82 -4.84
N LEU A 65 -1.33 1.61 -4.39
CA LEU A 65 -1.14 1.18 -3.00
C LEU A 65 0.34 1.12 -2.61
N ASP A 66 1.18 0.66 -3.54
CA ASP A 66 2.62 0.54 -3.31
C ASP A 66 3.34 1.90 -3.35
N ALA A 67 2.87 2.87 -4.10
CA ALA A 67 3.43 4.21 -4.12
C ALA A 67 2.99 5.08 -2.93
N ALA A 68 1.81 4.83 -2.36
CA ALA A 68 1.30 5.63 -1.25
C ALA A 68 1.98 5.27 0.07
N LEU A 69 2.46 6.29 0.81
CA LEU A 69 3.12 6.12 2.11
C LEU A 69 2.14 5.75 3.21
N TYR A 70 0.95 6.29 3.18
CA TYR A 70 -0.09 6.09 4.18
C TYR A 70 -1.46 5.95 3.51
N CYS A 71 -2.39 5.46 4.28
CA CYS A 71 -3.79 5.32 3.89
C CYS A 71 -4.71 5.89 4.97
N HIS A 72 -5.99 6.00 4.64
CA HIS A 72 -7.04 6.24 5.61
C HIS A 72 -7.93 5.00 5.68
N VAL A 73 -8.14 4.47 6.88
CA VAL A 73 -9.05 3.36 7.12
C VAL A 73 -10.35 3.93 7.67
N ALA A 74 -11.39 3.92 6.85
CA ALA A 74 -12.75 4.29 7.24
C ALA A 74 -13.46 3.09 7.86
N HIS A 75 -14.08 3.29 9.03
CA HIS A 75 -14.73 2.26 9.82
C HIS A 75 -15.81 2.89 10.73
N ILE A 76 -16.58 2.08 11.42
CA ILE A 76 -17.63 2.54 12.34
C ILE A 76 -17.20 2.27 13.78
N ILE A 77 -17.27 3.28 14.62
CA ILE A 77 -17.15 3.17 16.09
C ILE A 77 -18.38 3.79 16.70
N GLU A 78 -19.08 3.05 17.56
CA GLU A 78 -20.29 3.55 18.26
C GLU A 78 -21.31 4.20 17.31
N LYS A 79 -21.55 3.54 16.17
CA LYS A 79 -22.43 4.00 15.08
C LYS A 79 -21.97 5.30 14.38
N ARG A 80 -20.78 5.77 14.63
CA ARG A 80 -20.21 6.97 13.99
C ARG A 80 -19.16 6.56 12.95
N PRO A 81 -19.15 7.14 11.75
CA PRO A 81 -18.09 6.96 10.79
C PRO A 81 -16.82 7.65 11.28
N VAL A 82 -15.70 6.92 11.22
CA VAL A 82 -14.37 7.42 11.58
C VAL A 82 -13.42 7.06 10.44
N ALA A 83 -12.55 8.00 10.06
CA ALA A 83 -11.46 7.74 9.12
C ALA A 83 -10.13 8.00 9.85
N THR A 84 -9.31 6.97 9.98
CA THR A 84 -8.05 7.05 10.72
C THR A 84 -6.88 6.92 9.74
N PRO A 85 -5.95 7.91 9.68
CA PRO A 85 -4.72 7.77 8.91
C PRO A 85 -3.80 6.74 9.59
N THR A 86 -3.19 5.89 8.78
CA THR A 86 -2.20 4.90 9.26
C THR A 86 -1.24 4.51 8.14
N LEU A 87 -0.09 3.98 8.51
CA LEU A 87 0.81 3.34 7.56
C LEU A 87 0.19 2.01 7.10
N HIS A 88 0.44 1.66 5.84
CA HIS A 88 0.02 0.39 5.27
C HIS A 88 1.12 -0.19 4.40
N TRP A 89 1.04 -1.47 4.14
CA TRP A 89 1.84 -2.13 3.12
C TRP A 89 1.04 -3.24 2.46
N ARG A 90 1.49 -3.62 1.29
CA ARG A 90 0.94 -4.74 0.53
C ARG A 90 1.99 -5.84 0.42
N HIS A 91 1.55 -7.07 0.57
CA HIS A 91 2.32 -8.23 0.19
C HIS A 91 1.42 -9.24 -0.54
N GLY A 92 1.77 -9.56 -1.79
CA GLY A 92 0.87 -10.34 -2.67
C GLY A 92 -0.47 -9.63 -2.87
N ASN A 93 -1.58 -10.33 -2.66
CA ASN A 93 -2.95 -9.79 -2.72
C ASN A 93 -3.49 -9.42 -1.33
N GLN A 94 -2.62 -9.05 -0.40
CA GLN A 94 -3.02 -8.69 0.96
C GLN A 94 -2.56 -7.29 1.32
N LEU A 95 -3.46 -6.50 1.91
CA LEU A 95 -3.13 -5.26 2.61
C LEU A 95 -2.88 -5.55 4.08
N TYR A 96 -1.98 -4.78 4.66
CA TYR A 96 -1.62 -4.84 6.06
C TYR A 96 -1.54 -3.44 6.65
N TRP A 97 -1.87 -3.31 7.91
CA TRP A 97 -1.59 -2.13 8.73
C TRP A 97 -1.41 -2.55 10.19
N HIS A 98 -0.75 -1.73 10.97
CA HIS A 98 -0.44 -2.07 12.35
C HIS A 98 -0.48 -0.84 13.26
N GLY A 99 -0.37 -1.10 14.55
CA GLY A 99 -0.23 -0.08 15.57
C GLY A 99 -0.34 -0.66 16.98
N SER A 100 -0.50 0.22 17.96
CA SER A 100 -0.65 -0.20 19.35
C SER A 100 -1.88 -1.10 19.54
N ALA A 101 -1.74 -2.16 20.31
CA ALA A 101 -2.87 -3.01 20.73
C ALA A 101 -3.95 -2.24 21.50
N ALA A 102 -3.61 -1.07 22.06
CA ALA A 102 -4.56 -0.19 22.73
C ALA A 102 -5.40 0.67 21.78
N SER A 103 -5.02 0.78 20.49
CA SER A 103 -5.69 1.61 19.49
C SER A 103 -7.16 1.25 19.34
N ARG A 104 -8.06 2.24 19.44
CA ARG A 104 -9.50 2.07 19.23
C ARG A 104 -9.82 1.60 17.81
N MET A 105 -9.13 2.17 16.82
CA MET A 105 -9.27 1.80 15.41
C MET A 105 -8.94 0.32 15.20
N LEU A 106 -7.77 -0.14 15.69
CA LEU A 106 -7.35 -1.52 15.51
C LEU A 106 -8.25 -2.50 16.27
N LYS A 107 -8.72 -2.14 17.46
CA LYS A 107 -9.73 -2.92 18.22
C LYS A 107 -11.04 -3.05 17.43
N ALA A 108 -11.56 -1.95 16.89
CA ALA A 108 -12.78 -1.99 16.09
C ALA A 108 -12.60 -2.81 14.80
N ASN A 109 -11.47 -2.66 14.12
CA ASN A 109 -11.22 -3.37 12.87
C ASN A 109 -10.94 -4.86 13.08
N SER A 110 -10.39 -5.28 14.25
CA SER A 110 -10.14 -6.70 14.56
C SER A 110 -11.41 -7.52 14.78
N THR A 111 -12.57 -6.89 14.94
CA THR A 111 -13.86 -7.58 15.04
C THR A 111 -14.34 -8.19 13.72
N GLY A 112 -13.64 -7.92 12.62
CA GLY A 112 -14.06 -8.33 11.28
C GLY A 112 -15.18 -7.49 10.67
N ALA A 113 -15.48 -6.32 11.25
CA ALA A 113 -16.41 -5.35 10.67
C ALA A 113 -15.87 -4.84 9.32
N ALA A 114 -16.78 -4.50 8.41
CA ALA A 114 -16.42 -3.95 7.11
C ALA A 114 -15.66 -2.63 7.25
N VAL A 115 -14.60 -2.46 6.45
CA VAL A 115 -13.83 -1.22 6.37
C VAL A 115 -13.67 -0.80 4.92
N CYS A 116 -13.36 0.48 4.72
CA CYS A 116 -12.86 1.01 3.46
C CYS A 116 -11.47 1.62 3.70
N LEU A 117 -10.45 1.04 3.06
CA LEU A 117 -9.09 1.59 3.06
C LEU A 117 -8.91 2.42 1.79
N THR A 118 -8.49 3.68 1.94
CA THR A 118 -8.20 4.58 0.82
C THR A 118 -6.77 5.07 0.88
N ALA A 119 -6.07 5.03 -0.26
CA ALA A 119 -4.76 5.61 -0.45
C ALA A 119 -4.82 6.62 -1.60
N THR A 120 -4.14 7.77 -1.46
CA THR A 120 -4.18 8.84 -2.48
C THR A 120 -2.81 9.49 -2.59
N LEU A 121 -2.39 9.72 -3.84
CA LEU A 121 -1.25 10.54 -4.20
C LEU A 121 -1.75 11.74 -5.00
N VAL A 122 -1.22 12.91 -4.71
CA VAL A 122 -1.48 14.14 -5.47
C VAL A 122 -0.26 14.42 -6.33
N ASP A 123 -0.45 14.42 -7.65
CA ASP A 123 0.62 14.51 -8.63
C ASP A 123 0.75 15.93 -9.24
N GLY A 124 -0.19 16.85 -8.96
CA GLY A 124 -0.10 18.23 -9.40
C GLY A 124 -1.41 18.99 -9.37
N PHE A 125 -1.33 20.32 -9.32
CA PHE A 125 -2.46 21.21 -9.55
C PHE A 125 -2.67 21.42 -11.04
N VAL A 126 -3.93 21.46 -11.46
CA VAL A 126 -4.31 21.75 -12.84
C VAL A 126 -5.04 23.07 -12.85
N LEU A 127 -4.34 24.09 -13.34
CA LEU A 127 -4.85 25.46 -13.47
C LEU A 127 -5.44 25.65 -14.85
N ALA A 128 -6.67 26.08 -14.88
CA ALA A 128 -7.44 26.30 -16.09
C ALA A 128 -7.71 27.78 -16.30
N ARG A 129 -8.34 28.15 -17.40
CA ARG A 129 -8.71 29.55 -17.73
C ARG A 129 -9.95 30.00 -16.99
N SER A 130 -10.74 29.08 -16.44
CA SER A 130 -11.89 29.42 -15.60
C SER A 130 -11.78 28.72 -14.24
N GLY A 131 -12.30 29.32 -13.18
CA GLY A 131 -12.33 28.73 -11.84
C GLY A 131 -13.02 27.37 -11.80
N PHE A 132 -14.01 27.15 -12.65
CA PHE A 132 -14.76 25.91 -12.74
C PHE A 132 -13.94 24.73 -13.28
N ASN A 133 -12.97 24.99 -14.15
CA ASN A 133 -12.17 23.96 -14.82
C ASN A 133 -10.85 23.63 -14.10
N HIS A 134 -10.53 24.31 -12.99
CA HIS A 134 -9.41 23.96 -12.13
C HIS A 134 -9.59 22.53 -11.57
N SER A 135 -8.50 21.80 -11.40
CA SER A 135 -8.52 20.41 -10.94
C SER A 135 -7.19 20.02 -10.30
N MET A 136 -7.05 18.75 -9.98
CA MET A 136 -5.79 18.11 -9.56
C MET A 136 -5.51 16.86 -10.38
N ASN A 137 -4.25 16.57 -10.66
CA ASN A 137 -3.78 15.26 -11.07
C ASN A 137 -3.55 14.42 -9.81
N TYR A 138 -4.05 13.21 -9.83
CA TYR A 138 -4.01 12.31 -8.68
C TYR A 138 -4.11 10.85 -9.10
N ARG A 139 -3.63 10.00 -8.23
CA ARG A 139 -3.85 8.55 -8.24
C ARG A 139 -4.46 8.15 -6.90
N SER A 140 -5.56 7.43 -6.90
CA SER A 140 -6.21 6.97 -5.67
C SER A 140 -6.66 5.53 -5.82
N ALA A 141 -6.63 4.78 -4.72
CA ALA A 141 -7.18 3.44 -4.62
C ALA A 141 -8.14 3.36 -3.45
N MET A 142 -9.24 2.62 -3.62
CA MET A 142 -10.21 2.28 -2.58
C MET A 142 -10.35 0.77 -2.52
N CYS A 143 -10.16 0.22 -1.33
CA CYS A 143 -10.25 -1.21 -1.06
C CYS A 143 -11.28 -1.46 0.03
N PHE A 144 -12.26 -2.31 -0.24
CA PHE A 144 -13.30 -2.69 0.71
C PHE A 144 -13.07 -4.12 1.18
N GLY A 145 -13.41 -4.40 2.42
CA GLY A 145 -13.31 -5.76 2.94
C GLY A 145 -13.43 -5.85 4.45
N HIS A 146 -13.14 -7.04 4.93
CA HIS A 146 -13.23 -7.43 6.33
C HIS A 146 -11.85 -7.80 6.84
N PRO A 147 -11.20 -6.96 7.64
CA PRO A 147 -9.87 -7.24 8.15
C PRO A 147 -9.87 -8.37 9.17
N LYS A 148 -8.73 -9.05 9.24
CA LYS A 148 -8.46 -10.10 10.22
C LYS A 148 -7.18 -9.75 11.00
N GLU A 149 -7.20 -10.01 12.29
CA GLU A 149 -6.01 -9.85 13.12
C GLU A 149 -5.06 -11.05 12.93
N ILE A 150 -3.79 -10.77 12.79
CA ILE A 150 -2.73 -11.76 12.86
C ILE A 150 -2.40 -11.96 14.35
N THR A 151 -2.77 -13.09 14.93
CA THR A 151 -2.59 -13.37 16.36
C THR A 151 -1.30 -14.11 16.65
N ASP A 152 -0.81 -14.92 15.72
CA ASP A 152 0.45 -15.66 15.88
C ASP A 152 1.66 -14.71 15.84
N ASN A 153 2.56 -14.85 16.83
CA ASN A 153 3.71 -13.95 16.98
C ASN A 153 4.75 -14.10 15.86
N ALA A 154 4.94 -15.31 15.33
CA ALA A 154 5.88 -15.51 14.23
C ALA A 154 5.33 -14.88 12.94
N ALA A 155 4.05 -15.07 12.65
CA ALA A 155 3.38 -14.43 11.53
C ALA A 155 3.35 -12.88 11.67
N LYS A 156 3.19 -12.34 12.88
CA LYS A 156 3.33 -10.88 13.12
C LYS A 156 4.73 -10.38 12.79
N ALA A 157 5.76 -11.10 13.24
CA ALA A 157 7.15 -10.70 12.97
C ALA A 157 7.42 -10.68 11.47
N VAL A 158 7.00 -11.70 10.72
CA VAL A 158 7.11 -11.76 9.26
C VAL A 158 6.35 -10.61 8.57
N ALA A 159 5.15 -10.29 9.04
CA ALA A 159 4.38 -9.18 8.49
C ALA A 159 5.07 -7.82 8.72
N LEU A 160 5.66 -7.61 9.91
CA LEU A 160 6.41 -6.39 10.25
C LEU A 160 7.75 -6.31 9.50
N GLU A 161 8.39 -7.45 9.23
CA GLU A 161 9.54 -7.53 8.33
C GLU A 161 9.18 -7.04 6.93
N HIS A 162 8.10 -7.54 6.31
CA HIS A 162 7.63 -7.07 5.00
C HIS A 162 7.34 -5.56 4.99
N PHE A 163 6.82 -5.01 6.09
CA PHE A 163 6.60 -3.57 6.22
C PHE A 163 7.91 -2.80 6.11
N LEU A 164 8.94 -3.22 6.86
CA LEU A 164 10.21 -2.51 6.91
C LEU A 164 11.02 -2.70 5.62
N GLU A 165 11.11 -3.93 5.13
CA GLU A 165 11.84 -4.28 3.91
C GLU A 165 11.30 -3.61 2.65
N ARG A 166 10.03 -3.22 2.63
CA ARG A 166 9.43 -2.45 1.54
C ARG A 166 10.15 -1.11 1.32
N TRP A 167 10.48 -0.42 2.40
CA TRP A 167 11.07 0.93 2.35
C TRP A 167 12.58 0.93 2.52
N PHE A 168 13.10 -0.03 3.29
CA PHE A 168 14.50 -0.12 3.67
C PHE A 168 14.99 -1.56 3.53
N PRO A 169 15.24 -2.04 2.30
CA PRO A 169 15.68 -3.40 2.05
C PRO A 169 16.95 -3.75 2.83
N GLY A 170 16.96 -4.91 3.48
CA GLY A 170 18.06 -5.37 4.36
C GLY A 170 18.07 -4.77 5.75
N ARG A 171 17.15 -3.83 6.05
CA ARG A 171 17.14 -3.17 7.37
C ARG A 171 16.72 -4.12 8.49
N TRP A 172 15.75 -5.00 8.26
CA TRP A 172 15.26 -5.93 9.27
C TRP A 172 16.38 -6.81 9.84
N ALA A 173 17.25 -7.34 8.99
CA ALA A 173 18.38 -8.18 9.39
C ALA A 173 19.41 -7.47 10.29
N THR A 174 19.42 -6.14 10.29
CA THR A 174 20.33 -5.35 11.15
C THR A 174 19.75 -5.00 12.52
N LEU A 175 18.46 -5.27 12.71
CA LEU A 175 17.76 -4.96 13.96
C LEU A 175 17.86 -6.13 14.95
N ARG A 176 17.79 -5.82 16.26
CA ARG A 176 17.51 -6.87 17.22
C ARG A 176 16.13 -7.49 17.00
N PRO A 177 15.93 -8.77 17.25
CA PRO A 177 14.63 -9.39 17.15
C PRO A 177 13.59 -8.72 18.07
N PRO A 178 12.31 -8.65 17.65
CA PRO A 178 11.24 -8.14 18.51
C PRO A 178 11.03 -9.09 19.70
N THR A 179 10.83 -8.52 20.88
CA THR A 179 10.50 -9.28 22.08
C THR A 179 9.04 -9.72 22.08
N ARG A 180 8.69 -10.73 22.86
CA ARG A 180 7.29 -11.16 23.07
C ARG A 180 6.41 -10.03 23.57
N LYS A 181 6.94 -9.15 24.45
CA LYS A 181 6.22 -8.00 24.97
C LYS A 181 5.90 -6.97 23.88
N GLU A 182 6.83 -6.70 22.98
CA GLU A 182 6.62 -5.80 21.83
C GLU A 182 5.59 -6.35 20.86
N LEU A 183 5.67 -7.65 20.52
CA LEU A 183 4.69 -8.31 19.67
C LEU A 183 3.29 -8.34 20.29
N ALA A 184 3.18 -8.55 21.61
CA ALA A 184 1.92 -8.48 22.34
C ALA A 184 1.33 -7.08 22.38
N ALA A 185 2.18 -6.03 22.47
CA ALA A 185 1.78 -4.63 22.43
C ALA A 185 1.41 -4.14 21.03
N THR A 186 1.72 -4.91 19.98
CA THR A 186 1.46 -4.57 18.59
C THR A 186 0.31 -5.41 18.02
N ARG A 187 -0.68 -4.75 17.43
CA ARG A 187 -1.73 -5.39 16.63
C ARG A 187 -1.43 -5.22 15.16
N VAL A 188 -1.47 -6.30 14.41
CA VAL A 188 -1.32 -6.32 12.95
C VAL A 188 -2.60 -6.86 12.35
N LEU A 189 -3.15 -6.12 11.40
CA LEU A 189 -4.35 -6.50 10.66
C LEU A 189 -3.99 -6.75 9.20
N THR A 190 -4.71 -7.66 8.58
CA THR A 190 -4.60 -7.96 7.14
C THR A 190 -5.97 -8.05 6.50
N MET A 191 -6.07 -7.68 5.23
CA MET A 191 -7.29 -7.74 4.43
C MET A 191 -6.95 -8.08 2.97
N PRO A 192 -7.66 -9.02 2.32
CA PRO A 192 -7.45 -9.30 0.90
C PRO A 192 -7.93 -8.13 0.04
N ILE A 193 -7.25 -7.92 -1.10
CA ILE A 193 -7.61 -6.89 -2.09
C ILE A 193 -8.54 -7.52 -3.14
N ASP A 194 -9.71 -7.97 -2.71
CA ASP A 194 -10.68 -8.65 -3.60
C ASP A 194 -11.75 -7.69 -4.14
N GLU A 195 -12.04 -6.61 -3.43
CA GLU A 195 -13.01 -5.59 -3.80
C GLU A 195 -12.33 -4.22 -3.76
N ALA A 196 -11.81 -3.79 -4.91
CA ALA A 196 -11.03 -2.57 -5.02
C ALA A 196 -11.23 -1.85 -6.36
N SER A 197 -10.92 -0.57 -6.39
CA SER A 197 -10.82 0.23 -7.61
C SER A 197 -9.75 1.30 -7.46
N ALA A 198 -9.13 1.68 -8.57
CA ALA A 198 -8.32 2.87 -8.66
C ALA A 198 -9.04 3.94 -9.46
N LYS A 199 -8.72 5.21 -9.18
CA LYS A 199 -9.16 6.37 -9.97
C LYS A 199 -8.00 7.28 -10.20
N ILE A 200 -7.72 7.58 -11.47
CA ILE A 200 -6.53 8.30 -11.90
C ILE A 200 -6.94 9.47 -12.78
N ARG A 201 -6.34 10.63 -12.53
CA ARG A 201 -6.38 11.78 -13.42
C ARG A 201 -4.98 12.25 -13.73
N THR A 202 -4.71 12.42 -15.02
CA THR A 202 -3.47 12.97 -15.55
C THR A 202 -3.78 14.03 -16.62
N GLY A 203 -2.76 14.80 -17.01
CA GLY A 203 -2.85 15.75 -18.10
C GLY A 203 -3.28 17.15 -17.70
N GLY A 204 -3.39 18.01 -18.69
CA GLY A 204 -3.66 19.44 -18.54
C GLY A 204 -5.12 19.78 -18.24
N PRO A 205 -5.44 21.09 -18.25
CA PRO A 205 -6.81 21.59 -18.15
C PRO A 205 -7.62 21.23 -19.40
N HIS A 206 -8.93 21.15 -19.21
CA HIS A 206 -9.90 20.99 -20.30
C HIS A 206 -10.79 22.22 -20.34
N ASP A 207 -10.29 23.29 -20.95
CA ASP A 207 -11.07 24.50 -21.14
C ASP A 207 -11.98 24.38 -22.38
N PRO A 208 -13.17 24.99 -22.37
CA PRO A 208 -13.98 25.17 -23.57
C PRO A 208 -13.21 25.98 -24.62
N GLU A 209 -13.46 25.70 -25.90
CA GLU A 209 -12.79 26.37 -27.03
C GLU A 209 -12.88 27.92 -26.95
N LYS A 210 -14.03 28.45 -26.55
CA LYS A 210 -14.28 29.88 -26.35
C LYS A 210 -13.38 30.55 -25.30
N ASP A 211 -12.79 29.77 -24.39
CA ASP A 211 -11.95 30.27 -23.30
C ASP A 211 -10.44 30.13 -23.60
N VAL A 212 -10.07 29.49 -24.74
CA VAL A 212 -8.67 29.20 -25.06
C VAL A 212 -7.81 30.43 -25.19
N ASP A 213 -8.38 31.52 -25.73
CA ASP A 213 -7.69 32.81 -25.93
C ASP A 213 -7.77 33.73 -24.71
N TRP A 214 -8.37 33.30 -23.60
CA TRP A 214 -8.43 34.11 -22.39
C TRP A 214 -7.01 34.36 -21.85
N PRO A 215 -6.64 35.65 -21.59
CA PRO A 215 -5.26 36.06 -21.34
C PRO A 215 -4.78 35.72 -19.91
N VAL A 216 -4.84 34.43 -19.54
CA VAL A 216 -4.36 33.89 -18.26
C VAL A 216 -3.57 32.58 -18.51
N TRP A 217 -2.52 32.37 -17.73
CA TRP A 217 -1.77 31.15 -17.84
C TRP A 217 -2.62 29.96 -17.43
N ALA A 218 -2.53 28.85 -18.18
CA ALA A 218 -3.19 27.58 -17.87
C ALA A 218 -2.21 26.42 -18.10
N GLY A 219 -2.25 25.41 -17.23
CA GLY A 219 -1.32 24.30 -17.30
C GLY A 219 -1.32 23.46 -16.04
N VAL A 220 -0.25 22.72 -15.81
CA VAL A 220 -0.05 21.86 -14.64
C VAL A 220 1.11 22.37 -13.80
N VAL A 221 0.89 22.52 -12.50
CA VAL A 221 1.96 22.69 -11.51
C VAL A 221 2.20 21.31 -10.88
N PRO A 222 3.28 20.59 -11.26
CA PRO A 222 3.55 19.26 -10.74
C PRO A 222 3.90 19.31 -9.26
N LEU A 223 3.56 18.24 -8.53
CA LEU A 223 3.91 18.02 -7.14
C LEU A 223 4.72 16.72 -7.05
N HIS A 224 5.82 16.76 -6.29
CA HIS A 224 6.66 15.61 -6.00
C HIS A 224 6.95 15.54 -4.52
N LEU A 225 6.91 14.33 -3.97
CA LEU A 225 7.42 14.05 -2.64
C LEU A 225 8.93 13.82 -2.73
N GLU A 226 9.72 14.46 -1.87
CA GLU A 226 11.16 14.36 -1.83
C GLU A 226 11.62 13.62 -0.57
N VAL A 227 12.49 12.62 -0.74
CA VAL A 227 13.21 12.00 0.37
C VAL A 227 14.51 12.76 0.59
N ARG A 228 14.67 13.33 1.78
CA ARG A 228 15.86 14.11 2.14
C ARG A 228 16.92 13.24 2.82
N ALA A 229 18.11 13.82 2.97
CA ALA A 229 19.21 13.18 3.69
C ALA A 229 18.77 12.79 5.12
N PRO A 230 19.14 11.58 5.59
CA PRO A 230 18.77 11.11 6.91
C PRO A 230 19.47 11.93 8.00
N VAL A 231 18.74 12.17 9.09
CA VAL A 231 19.28 12.86 10.27
C VAL A 231 19.45 11.82 11.37
N PRO A 232 20.68 11.65 11.94
CA PRO A 232 20.90 10.70 13.01
C PRO A 232 20.15 11.12 14.29
N ALA A 233 19.83 10.14 15.15
CA ALA A 233 19.31 10.42 16.48
C ALA A 233 20.36 11.17 17.32
N GLU A 234 19.93 12.02 18.25
CA GLU A 234 20.84 12.81 19.11
C GLU A 234 21.77 11.92 19.97
N ASP A 235 21.26 10.75 20.39
CA ASP A 235 22.00 9.76 21.18
C ASP A 235 22.74 8.73 20.31
N TYR A 236 22.78 8.92 18.98
CA TYR A 236 23.44 8.01 18.06
C TYR A 236 24.95 7.94 18.29
N ARG A 237 25.45 6.79 18.72
CA ARG A 237 26.86 6.54 19.04
C ARG A 237 27.52 5.47 18.18
N ALA A 238 26.73 4.79 17.33
CA ALA A 238 27.23 3.73 16.48
C ALA A 238 27.95 4.30 15.24
N THR A 239 28.83 3.51 14.65
CA THR A 239 29.55 3.85 13.41
C THR A 239 28.85 3.30 12.14
N ALA A 240 27.67 2.68 12.29
CA ALA A 240 26.94 2.13 11.17
C ALA A 240 26.44 3.22 10.22
N ALA A 241 26.55 2.98 8.92
CA ALA A 241 26.03 3.88 7.91
C ALA A 241 24.49 4.01 7.98
N ALA A 242 23.98 5.17 7.59
CA ALA A 242 22.54 5.34 7.38
C ALA A 242 22.03 4.35 6.32
N PRO A 243 20.77 3.89 6.40
CA PRO A 243 20.19 3.02 5.38
C PRO A 243 20.12 3.75 4.04
N ALA A 244 20.11 2.99 2.95
CA ALA A 244 19.80 3.52 1.63
C ALA A 244 18.42 4.20 1.65
N LEU A 245 18.30 5.35 0.97
CA LEU A 245 17.04 6.08 0.92
C LEU A 245 16.01 5.31 0.11
N PRO A 246 14.73 5.27 0.57
CA PRO A 246 13.68 4.63 -0.18
C PRO A 246 13.40 5.39 -1.49
N ARG A 247 13.04 4.65 -2.52
CA ARG A 247 12.49 5.24 -3.76
C ARG A 247 10.97 5.38 -3.59
N ILE A 248 10.47 6.58 -3.64
CA ILE A 248 9.04 6.91 -3.52
C ILE A 248 8.53 7.62 -4.77
#